data_827c0d8e97a6fe11a95ea8c8c313cb95
#
_entry.id   827c0d8e97a6fe11a95ea8c8c313cb95
#
_cell.length_a   1.000
_cell.length_b   1.000
_cell.length_c   1.000
_cell.angle_alpha   90.00
_cell.angle_beta   90.00
_cell.angle_gamma   90.00
#
_symmetry.space_group_name_H-M   'P 1'
#
loop_
_entity.id
_entity.type
_entity.pdbx_description
1 polymer ?
#
loop_
_entity_poly.entity_id
_entity_poly.type
_entity_poly.pdbx_seq_one_letter_code
_entity_poly.pdbx_strand_id
1 'polypeptide(L)'
;MITLVEGNIGSGKTYFVVNEVLKKYFRFSETELKWIPRDDIEFSLYSNIEGFHVAKDLNEVIKEAGGLEKFFTADFQKKFTRLHKHVYVIDEVQQPGFFHRKFYNPDVFFFFQYHRHFGVDIYMITQDVNSVARDLQALPEYHIRAVRRSYAFAKEFRYNYMVGNDIFRRRTFKRDLRVFSAFKSSCVNSSHEIVPFARKYFIYISFFVCVVIGGFYGLLKFRFNPPQEVENSVEVKLLGNYKIIALNNDNALVKSLSTKKIKKVPYSEINGDLRIGSIIDIRL
;
A
#
# COMPACT_ATOMS: atom_id res chain seq x y z
N MET A 1 -20.64 -26.14 -7.91
CA MET A 1 -19.98 -25.30 -6.86
C MET A 1 -20.47 -23.87 -6.99
N ILE A 2 -20.91 -23.23 -5.90
CA ILE A 2 -21.20 -21.78 -5.87
C ILE A 2 -20.12 -21.09 -5.04
N THR A 3 -19.55 -20.04 -5.59
CA THR A 3 -18.54 -19.19 -4.92
C THR A 3 -19.02 -17.76 -4.94
N LEU A 4 -19.16 -17.15 -3.77
CA LEU A 4 -19.50 -15.72 -3.61
C LEU A 4 -18.25 -14.94 -3.22
N VAL A 5 -17.93 -13.89 -3.98
CA VAL A 5 -16.78 -13.02 -3.70
C VAL A 5 -17.28 -11.61 -3.43
N GLU A 6 -17.08 -11.13 -2.20
CA GLU A 6 -17.47 -9.79 -1.79
C GLU A 6 -16.26 -8.89 -1.53
N GLY A 7 -16.48 -7.59 -1.53
CA GLY A 7 -15.49 -6.59 -1.10
C GLY A 7 -15.66 -5.25 -1.80
N ASN A 8 -14.98 -4.25 -1.29
CA ASN A 8 -15.04 -2.89 -1.80
C ASN A 8 -14.49 -2.75 -3.24
N ILE A 9 -14.79 -1.64 -3.89
CA ILE A 9 -14.22 -1.28 -5.19
C ILE A 9 -12.69 -1.29 -5.11
N GLY A 10 -12.02 -1.88 -6.11
CA GLY A 10 -10.56 -1.96 -6.17
C GLY A 10 -9.92 -3.00 -5.23
N SER A 11 -10.69 -3.81 -4.50
CA SER A 11 -10.16 -4.89 -3.65
C SER A 11 -9.63 -6.11 -4.41
N GLY A 12 -9.93 -6.22 -5.71
CA GLY A 12 -9.50 -7.32 -6.56
C GLY A 12 -10.48 -8.48 -6.65
N LYS A 13 -11.78 -8.27 -6.40
CA LYS A 13 -12.83 -9.30 -6.51
C LYS A 13 -12.84 -9.98 -7.89
N THR A 14 -12.98 -9.17 -8.93
CA THR A 14 -13.03 -9.65 -10.33
C THR A 14 -11.71 -10.35 -10.70
N TYR A 15 -10.56 -9.80 -10.28
CA TYR A 15 -9.26 -10.46 -10.45
C TYR A 15 -9.23 -11.86 -9.81
N PHE A 16 -9.77 -12.02 -8.60
CA PHE A 16 -9.82 -13.32 -7.93
C PHE A 16 -10.58 -14.34 -8.77
N VAL A 17 -11.81 -14.01 -9.17
CA VAL A 17 -12.66 -14.95 -9.91
C VAL A 17 -12.05 -15.28 -11.26
N VAL A 18 -11.58 -14.28 -12.02
CA VAL A 18 -10.92 -14.51 -13.31
C VAL A 18 -9.68 -15.39 -13.14
N ASN A 19 -8.84 -15.12 -12.13
CA ASN A 19 -7.65 -15.95 -11.87
C ASN A 19 -7.99 -17.41 -11.50
N GLU A 20 -9.03 -17.64 -10.67
CA GLU A 20 -9.47 -19.00 -10.33
C GLU A 20 -10.04 -19.73 -11.55
N VAL A 21 -10.87 -19.07 -12.35
CA VAL A 21 -11.46 -19.62 -13.58
C VAL A 21 -10.36 -19.93 -14.61
N LEU A 22 -9.45 -19.00 -14.86
CA LEU A 22 -8.36 -19.21 -15.81
C LEU A 22 -7.46 -20.37 -15.40
N LYS A 23 -7.07 -20.45 -14.13
CA LYS A 23 -6.22 -21.56 -13.63
C LYS A 23 -6.92 -22.90 -13.65
N LYS A 24 -8.22 -22.95 -13.46
CA LYS A 24 -9.00 -24.18 -13.42
C LYS A 24 -9.31 -24.74 -14.81
N TYR A 25 -9.65 -23.87 -15.75
CA TYR A 25 -10.22 -24.26 -17.04
C TYR A 25 -9.33 -23.94 -18.24
N PHE A 26 -8.29 -23.15 -18.07
CA PHE A 26 -7.41 -22.71 -19.17
C PHE A 26 -5.94 -22.96 -18.82
N ARG A 27 -5.10 -22.95 -19.85
CA ARG A 27 -3.64 -22.86 -19.76
C ARG A 27 -3.17 -21.62 -20.51
N PHE A 28 -2.13 -20.97 -20.02
CA PHE A 28 -1.53 -19.84 -20.74
C PHE A 28 -0.54 -20.36 -21.77
N SER A 29 -0.71 -20.00 -23.04
CA SER A 29 0.24 -20.28 -24.10
C SER A 29 1.26 -19.15 -24.18
N GLU A 30 2.53 -19.46 -23.86
CA GLU A 30 3.62 -18.50 -23.96
C GLU A 30 3.95 -18.14 -25.43
N THR A 31 3.64 -19.04 -26.38
CA THR A 31 3.86 -18.81 -27.82
C THR A 31 2.83 -17.87 -28.41
N GLU A 32 1.56 -18.01 -28.02
CA GLU A 32 0.46 -17.22 -28.56
C GLU A 32 0.08 -16.05 -27.64
N LEU A 33 0.72 -15.94 -26.46
CA LEU A 33 0.45 -14.94 -25.42
C LEU A 33 -1.03 -14.83 -25.03
N LYS A 34 -1.75 -15.97 -25.08
CA LYS A 34 -3.18 -16.02 -24.78
C LYS A 34 -3.55 -17.22 -23.93
N TRP A 35 -4.72 -17.12 -23.29
CA TRP A 35 -5.33 -18.22 -22.56
C TRP A 35 -6.07 -19.15 -23.50
N ILE A 36 -5.73 -20.44 -23.45
CA ILE A 36 -6.30 -21.51 -24.28
C ILE A 36 -7.07 -22.46 -23.36
N PRO A 37 -8.29 -22.91 -23.75
CA PRO A 37 -9.01 -23.95 -22.99
C PRO A 37 -8.16 -25.19 -22.79
N ARG A 38 -8.33 -25.85 -21.66
CA ARG A 38 -7.67 -27.13 -21.37
C ARG A 38 -8.36 -28.24 -22.17
N ASP A 39 -7.56 -29.11 -22.74
CA ASP A 39 -8.05 -30.21 -23.58
C ASP A 39 -8.68 -31.34 -22.75
N ASP A 40 -8.36 -31.42 -21.45
CA ASP A 40 -8.83 -32.45 -20.52
C ASP A 40 -10.21 -32.15 -19.91
N ILE A 41 -10.80 -30.97 -20.16
CA ILE A 41 -12.06 -30.56 -19.58
C ILE A 41 -12.96 -29.93 -20.67
N GLU A 42 -14.09 -30.57 -20.94
CA GLU A 42 -15.10 -30.00 -21.80
C GLU A 42 -16.02 -29.08 -20.98
N PHE A 43 -16.05 -27.78 -21.32
CA PHE A 43 -16.83 -26.77 -20.60
C PHE A 43 -17.25 -25.62 -21.51
N SER A 44 -18.28 -24.89 -21.07
CA SER A 44 -18.66 -23.59 -21.62
C SER A 44 -18.62 -22.54 -20.52
N LEU A 45 -17.96 -21.42 -20.80
CA LEU A 45 -17.81 -20.28 -19.87
C LEU A 45 -18.66 -19.12 -20.35
N TYR A 46 -19.45 -18.56 -19.43
CA TYR A 46 -20.33 -17.38 -19.65
C TYR A 46 -20.07 -16.33 -18.58
N SER A 47 -19.95 -15.07 -18.99
CA SER A 47 -19.70 -13.99 -18.07
C SER A 47 -20.26 -12.66 -18.57
N ASN A 48 -20.63 -11.78 -17.64
CA ASN A 48 -20.96 -10.38 -17.91
C ASN A 48 -19.79 -9.43 -17.60
N ILE A 49 -18.57 -9.96 -17.32
CA ILE A 49 -17.39 -9.14 -17.11
C ILE A 49 -16.95 -8.49 -18.43
N GLU A 50 -16.82 -7.16 -18.42
CA GLU A 50 -16.40 -6.41 -19.61
C GLU A 50 -14.99 -6.84 -20.09
N GLY A 51 -14.87 -7.16 -21.38
CA GLY A 51 -13.61 -7.54 -22.00
C GLY A 51 -13.05 -8.91 -21.57
N PHE A 52 -13.85 -9.76 -20.93
CA PHE A 52 -13.44 -11.13 -20.61
C PHE A 52 -13.59 -12.02 -21.86
N HIS A 53 -12.65 -11.86 -22.79
CA HIS A 53 -12.70 -12.40 -24.15
C HIS A 53 -12.69 -13.93 -24.27
N VAL A 54 -12.35 -14.66 -23.21
CA VAL A 54 -12.40 -16.13 -23.20
C VAL A 54 -13.79 -16.67 -22.81
N ALA A 55 -14.70 -15.80 -22.37
CA ALA A 55 -16.06 -16.14 -22.01
C ALA A 55 -17.06 -15.67 -23.09
N LYS A 56 -18.17 -16.40 -23.23
CA LYS A 56 -19.33 -15.94 -23.99
C LYS A 56 -20.10 -14.90 -23.16
N ASP A 57 -20.75 -13.94 -23.82
CA ASP A 57 -21.54 -12.92 -23.10
C ASP A 57 -22.76 -13.57 -22.45
N LEU A 58 -22.81 -13.49 -21.11
CA LEU A 58 -23.91 -14.02 -20.33
C LEU A 58 -25.23 -13.25 -20.58
N ASN A 59 -25.15 -11.95 -20.82
CA ASN A 59 -26.34 -11.12 -21.03
C ASN A 59 -27.03 -11.49 -22.36
N GLU A 60 -26.26 -11.77 -23.41
CA GLU A 60 -26.79 -12.22 -24.70
C GLU A 60 -27.52 -13.56 -24.54
N VAL A 61 -26.90 -14.53 -23.89
CA VAL A 61 -27.48 -15.86 -23.69
C VAL A 61 -28.74 -15.81 -22.80
N ILE A 62 -28.76 -14.97 -21.77
CA ILE A 62 -29.96 -14.73 -20.95
C ILE A 62 -31.08 -14.13 -21.79
N LYS A 63 -30.77 -13.17 -22.67
CA LYS A 63 -31.73 -12.55 -23.58
C LYS A 63 -32.30 -13.55 -24.57
N GLU A 64 -31.46 -14.39 -25.18
CA GLU A 64 -31.90 -15.47 -26.09
C GLU A 64 -32.79 -16.49 -25.41
N ALA A 65 -32.55 -16.78 -24.14
CA ALA A 65 -33.40 -17.66 -23.32
C ALA A 65 -34.76 -17.06 -22.99
N GLY A 66 -34.97 -15.76 -23.24
CA GLY A 66 -36.18 -15.03 -22.90
C GLY A 66 -36.20 -14.42 -21.50
N GLY A 67 -35.01 -14.14 -20.96
CA GLY A 67 -34.80 -13.41 -19.70
C GLY A 67 -34.18 -14.21 -18.57
N LEU A 68 -33.74 -13.49 -17.52
CA LEU A 68 -33.02 -14.06 -16.37
C LEU A 68 -33.76 -15.19 -15.68
N GLU A 69 -35.06 -14.95 -15.40
CA GLU A 69 -35.90 -15.88 -14.66
C GLU A 69 -36.13 -17.19 -15.43
N LYS A 70 -36.19 -17.14 -16.75
CA LYS A 70 -36.35 -18.31 -17.59
C LYS A 70 -35.00 -19.06 -17.77
N PHE A 71 -33.90 -18.31 -17.93
CA PHE A 71 -32.59 -18.88 -18.11
C PHE A 71 -32.16 -19.70 -16.88
N PHE A 72 -32.32 -19.16 -15.68
CA PHE A 72 -31.96 -19.83 -14.42
C PHE A 72 -33.07 -20.72 -13.85
N THR A 73 -33.79 -21.45 -14.69
CA THR A 73 -34.71 -22.50 -14.23
C THR A 73 -34.10 -23.88 -14.45
N ALA A 74 -34.51 -24.84 -13.61
CA ALA A 74 -34.04 -26.22 -13.71
C ALA A 74 -34.36 -26.84 -15.08
N ASP A 75 -35.58 -26.58 -15.62
CA ASP A 75 -36.00 -27.11 -16.90
C ASP A 75 -35.21 -26.57 -18.08
N PHE A 76 -34.91 -25.27 -18.09
CA PHE A 76 -34.04 -24.68 -19.10
C PHE A 76 -32.61 -25.21 -18.97
N GLN A 77 -32.04 -25.19 -17.80
CA GLN A 77 -30.68 -25.59 -17.56
C GLN A 77 -30.45 -27.07 -17.84
N LYS A 78 -31.38 -27.96 -17.51
CA LYS A 78 -31.32 -29.39 -17.85
C LYS A 78 -31.17 -29.63 -19.35
N LYS A 79 -31.82 -28.82 -20.17
CA LYS A 79 -31.72 -28.91 -21.64
C LYS A 79 -30.44 -28.25 -22.15
N PHE A 80 -30.06 -27.12 -21.56
CA PHE A 80 -28.94 -26.31 -22.01
C PHE A 80 -27.57 -26.91 -21.65
N THR A 81 -27.44 -27.55 -20.47
CA THR A 81 -26.18 -28.11 -19.96
C THR A 81 -25.97 -29.59 -20.30
N ARG A 82 -26.78 -30.16 -21.20
CA ARG A 82 -26.97 -31.58 -21.41
C ARG A 82 -25.70 -32.40 -21.67
N LEU A 83 -24.61 -31.81 -22.16
CA LEU A 83 -23.46 -32.57 -22.67
C LEU A 83 -22.13 -32.22 -21.99
N HIS A 84 -22.01 -31.10 -21.30
CA HIS A 84 -20.74 -30.66 -20.73
C HIS A 84 -20.92 -29.69 -19.58
N LYS A 85 -19.84 -29.39 -18.90
CA LYS A 85 -19.82 -28.49 -17.75
C LYS A 85 -20.06 -27.04 -18.14
N HIS A 86 -20.89 -26.34 -17.40
CA HIS A 86 -21.13 -24.91 -17.57
C HIS A 86 -20.57 -24.11 -16.40
N VAL A 87 -19.96 -22.95 -16.70
CA VAL A 87 -19.38 -22.05 -15.73
C VAL A 87 -19.99 -20.67 -15.93
N TYR A 88 -20.68 -20.16 -14.91
CA TYR A 88 -21.26 -18.82 -14.91
C TYR A 88 -20.47 -17.89 -14.00
N VAL A 89 -20.02 -16.77 -14.53
CA VAL A 89 -19.36 -15.71 -13.77
C VAL A 89 -20.22 -14.46 -13.86
N ILE A 90 -20.83 -14.08 -12.73
CA ILE A 90 -21.76 -12.96 -12.63
C ILE A 90 -21.10 -11.86 -11.81
N ASP A 91 -20.65 -10.80 -12.49
CA ASP A 91 -20.12 -9.60 -11.82
C ASP A 91 -21.27 -8.66 -11.46
N GLU A 92 -21.12 -7.95 -10.32
CA GLU A 92 -22.10 -7.06 -9.75
C GLU A 92 -23.50 -7.72 -9.65
N VAL A 93 -23.52 -8.93 -9.08
CA VAL A 93 -24.73 -9.79 -8.99
C VAL A 93 -25.92 -9.11 -8.30
N GLN A 94 -25.68 -8.05 -7.51
CA GLN A 94 -26.69 -7.25 -6.85
C GLN A 94 -27.39 -6.24 -7.77
N GLN A 95 -27.00 -6.10 -9.03
CA GLN A 95 -27.64 -5.14 -9.95
C GLN A 95 -29.09 -5.56 -10.27
N PRO A 96 -29.97 -4.58 -10.64
CA PRO A 96 -31.37 -4.85 -10.94
C PRO A 96 -31.61 -5.88 -12.06
N GLY A 97 -30.65 -6.02 -12.98
CA GLY A 97 -30.71 -7.01 -14.06
C GLY A 97 -30.36 -8.44 -13.64
N PHE A 98 -29.95 -8.64 -12.37
CA PHE A 98 -29.57 -9.92 -11.78
C PHE A 98 -30.32 -10.17 -10.46
N PHE A 99 -29.62 -10.59 -9.43
CA PHE A 99 -30.20 -11.10 -8.19
C PHE A 99 -30.09 -10.07 -7.05
N HIS A 100 -30.63 -8.87 -7.27
CA HIS A 100 -30.67 -7.82 -6.26
C HIS A 100 -31.50 -8.23 -5.02
N ARG A 101 -31.35 -7.55 -3.90
CA ARG A 101 -31.93 -7.90 -2.59
C ARG A 101 -33.45 -8.21 -2.61
N LYS A 102 -34.22 -7.54 -3.47
CA LYS A 102 -35.66 -7.74 -3.58
C LYS A 102 -36.06 -8.79 -4.62
N PHE A 103 -35.09 -9.39 -5.30
CA PHE A 103 -35.35 -10.44 -6.27
C PHE A 103 -35.91 -11.68 -5.56
N TYR A 104 -37.01 -12.21 -6.06
CA TYR A 104 -37.59 -13.43 -5.56
C TYR A 104 -38.20 -14.21 -6.71
N ASN A 105 -37.71 -15.43 -6.93
CA ASN A 105 -38.29 -16.38 -7.86
C ASN A 105 -37.96 -17.80 -7.39
N PRO A 106 -38.98 -18.61 -6.97
CA PRO A 106 -38.75 -19.96 -6.41
C PRO A 106 -38.07 -20.92 -7.39
N ASP A 107 -38.35 -20.85 -8.67
CA ASP A 107 -37.79 -21.77 -9.68
C ASP A 107 -36.30 -21.48 -9.91
N VAL A 108 -35.92 -20.20 -9.87
CA VAL A 108 -34.54 -19.77 -9.93
C VAL A 108 -33.77 -20.26 -8.69
N PHE A 109 -34.35 -20.08 -7.50
CA PHE A 109 -33.70 -20.55 -6.27
C PHE A 109 -33.60 -22.07 -6.23
N PHE A 110 -34.58 -22.77 -6.72
CA PHE A 110 -34.51 -24.22 -6.88
C PHE A 110 -33.33 -24.64 -7.77
N PHE A 111 -33.16 -23.97 -8.92
CA PHE A 111 -32.00 -24.23 -9.77
C PHE A 111 -30.68 -24.00 -9.02
N PHE A 112 -30.51 -22.89 -8.32
CA PHE A 112 -29.29 -22.61 -7.56
C PHE A 112 -29.03 -23.65 -6.47
N GLN A 113 -30.06 -24.16 -5.78
CA GLN A 113 -29.92 -25.22 -4.79
C GLN A 113 -29.46 -26.54 -5.42
N TYR A 114 -29.91 -26.84 -6.63
CA TYR A 114 -29.61 -28.08 -7.34
C TYR A 114 -28.56 -27.95 -8.46
N HIS A 115 -27.89 -26.81 -8.58
CA HIS A 115 -26.94 -26.50 -9.66
C HIS A 115 -25.89 -27.61 -9.91
N ARG A 116 -25.47 -28.34 -8.87
CA ARG A 116 -24.52 -29.45 -8.99
C ARG A 116 -25.06 -30.59 -9.87
N HIS A 117 -26.33 -30.87 -9.80
CA HIS A 117 -26.96 -31.91 -10.61
C HIS A 117 -26.98 -31.54 -12.10
N PHE A 118 -26.83 -30.26 -12.41
CA PHE A 118 -26.75 -29.78 -13.79
C PHE A 118 -25.31 -29.59 -14.27
N GLY A 119 -24.30 -29.98 -13.47
CA GLY A 119 -22.90 -29.80 -13.84
C GLY A 119 -22.44 -28.33 -13.91
N VAL A 120 -23.08 -27.45 -13.14
CA VAL A 120 -22.84 -26.00 -13.19
C VAL A 120 -21.95 -25.53 -12.05
N ASP A 121 -20.94 -24.73 -12.37
CA ASP A 121 -20.17 -23.93 -11.41
C ASP A 121 -20.60 -22.44 -11.55
N ILE A 122 -20.86 -21.78 -10.44
CA ILE A 122 -21.33 -20.38 -10.40
C ILE A 122 -20.40 -19.54 -9.54
N TYR A 123 -19.90 -18.47 -10.11
CA TYR A 123 -19.13 -17.44 -9.41
C TYR A 123 -19.96 -16.15 -9.37
N MET A 124 -20.24 -15.69 -8.18
CA MET A 124 -20.99 -14.45 -7.94
C MET A 124 -20.05 -13.41 -7.33
N ILE A 125 -20.00 -12.22 -7.90
CA ILE A 125 -19.19 -11.12 -7.43
C ILE A 125 -20.10 -9.99 -6.99
N THR A 126 -19.90 -9.46 -5.78
CA THR A 126 -20.69 -8.35 -5.22
C THR A 126 -19.82 -7.38 -4.42
N GLN A 127 -20.30 -6.17 -4.25
CA GLN A 127 -19.68 -5.22 -3.33
C GLN A 127 -20.09 -5.49 -1.88
N ASP A 128 -21.35 -5.91 -1.68
CA ASP A 128 -21.93 -6.22 -0.38
C ASP A 128 -22.90 -7.40 -0.51
N VAL A 129 -22.68 -8.45 0.26
CA VAL A 129 -23.52 -9.63 0.28
C VAL A 129 -24.98 -9.30 0.66
N ASN A 130 -25.19 -8.29 1.52
CA ASN A 130 -26.53 -7.90 1.94
C ASN A 130 -27.37 -7.27 0.81
N SER A 131 -26.72 -6.87 -0.28
CA SER A 131 -27.38 -6.33 -1.47
C SER A 131 -27.86 -7.42 -2.45
N VAL A 132 -27.46 -8.67 -2.23
CA VAL A 132 -27.87 -9.84 -3.03
C VAL A 132 -29.17 -10.42 -2.47
N ALA A 133 -29.94 -11.11 -3.32
CA ALA A 133 -31.15 -11.81 -2.92
C ALA A 133 -30.91 -12.74 -1.73
N ARG A 134 -31.74 -12.65 -0.69
CA ARG A 134 -31.52 -13.30 0.61
C ARG A 134 -31.33 -14.81 0.50
N ASP A 135 -32.14 -15.44 -0.34
CA ASP A 135 -32.10 -16.90 -0.50
C ASP A 135 -30.81 -17.38 -1.20
N LEU A 136 -30.14 -16.52 -1.98
CA LEU A 136 -28.87 -16.83 -2.59
C LEU A 136 -27.68 -16.61 -1.66
N GLN A 137 -27.80 -15.80 -0.59
CA GLN A 137 -26.70 -15.53 0.34
C GLN A 137 -26.25 -16.76 1.12
N ALA A 138 -27.16 -17.71 1.37
CA ALA A 138 -26.91 -18.93 2.15
C ALA A 138 -26.39 -20.12 1.31
N LEU A 139 -26.45 -20.02 -0.01
CA LEU A 139 -26.10 -21.14 -0.90
C LEU A 139 -24.62 -21.31 -1.24
N PRO A 140 -23.77 -20.25 -1.21
CA PRO A 140 -22.36 -20.40 -1.56
C PRO A 140 -21.62 -21.38 -0.67
N GLU A 141 -20.90 -22.31 -1.29
CA GLU A 141 -19.99 -23.22 -0.61
C GLU A 141 -18.75 -22.49 -0.12
N TYR A 142 -18.35 -21.45 -0.85
CA TYR A 142 -17.26 -20.57 -0.50
C TYR A 142 -17.73 -19.12 -0.50
N HIS A 143 -17.66 -18.50 0.65
CA HIS A 143 -17.81 -17.06 0.80
C HIS A 143 -16.41 -16.45 0.99
N ILE A 144 -16.01 -15.57 0.07
CA ILE A 144 -14.67 -15.03 0.01
C ILE A 144 -14.74 -13.52 0.10
N ARG A 145 -14.08 -12.95 1.09
CA ARG A 145 -13.98 -11.51 1.27
C ARG A 145 -12.64 -10.99 0.74
N ALA A 146 -12.71 -10.20 -0.33
CA ALA A 146 -11.54 -9.50 -0.85
C ALA A 146 -11.17 -8.33 0.06
N VAL A 147 -9.97 -8.38 0.63
CA VAL A 147 -9.49 -7.37 1.59
C VAL A 147 -8.96 -6.16 0.85
N ARG A 148 -9.41 -4.97 1.25
CA ARG A 148 -8.91 -3.70 0.68
C ARG A 148 -7.40 -3.61 0.83
N ARG A 149 -6.70 -3.20 -0.22
CA ARG A 149 -5.26 -2.96 -0.18
C ARG A 149 -4.94 -1.81 0.77
N SER A 150 -4.14 -2.09 1.79
CA SER A 150 -3.74 -1.08 2.79
C SER A 150 -2.62 -0.17 2.29
N TYR A 151 -1.83 -0.64 1.31
CA TYR A 151 -0.64 0.05 0.82
C TYR A 151 -0.66 0.15 -0.70
N ALA A 152 -0.36 1.32 -1.24
CA ALA A 152 -0.30 1.59 -2.68
C ALA A 152 0.71 0.69 -3.43
N PHE A 153 1.73 0.18 -2.71
CA PHE A 153 2.77 -0.70 -3.25
C PHE A 153 2.49 -2.19 -3.12
N ALA A 154 1.37 -2.58 -2.50
CA ALA A 154 1.04 -3.98 -2.37
C ALA A 154 0.76 -4.59 -3.75
N LYS A 155 1.77 -5.31 -4.28
CA LYS A 155 1.65 -6.09 -5.52
C LYS A 155 0.80 -7.36 -5.33
N GLU A 156 0.07 -7.45 -4.23
CA GLU A 156 -0.64 -8.63 -3.79
C GLU A 156 -2.08 -8.31 -3.44
N PHE A 157 -2.96 -9.26 -3.74
CA PHE A 157 -4.35 -9.26 -3.31
C PHE A 157 -4.52 -10.27 -2.17
N ARG A 158 -5.26 -9.89 -1.14
CA ARG A 158 -5.55 -10.76 0.01
C ARG A 158 -7.02 -11.13 0.04
N TYR A 159 -7.29 -12.40 0.31
CA TYR A 159 -8.63 -12.95 0.35
C TYR A 159 -8.83 -13.77 1.62
N ASN A 160 -9.92 -13.50 2.29
CA ASN A 160 -10.37 -14.24 3.47
C ASN A 160 -11.49 -15.18 3.04
N TYR A 161 -11.31 -16.46 3.29
CA TYR A 161 -12.35 -17.46 3.13
C TYR A 161 -13.15 -17.51 4.42
N MET A 162 -14.47 -17.33 4.31
CA MET A 162 -15.38 -17.14 5.43
C MET A 162 -16.32 -18.33 5.59
N VAL A 163 -16.66 -18.65 6.84
CA VAL A 163 -17.81 -19.47 7.22
C VAL A 163 -18.63 -18.61 8.19
N GLY A 164 -19.79 -18.15 7.75
CA GLY A 164 -20.50 -17.08 8.45
C GLY A 164 -19.62 -15.83 8.56
N ASN A 165 -19.34 -15.40 9.79
CA ASN A 165 -18.45 -14.25 10.04
C ASN A 165 -17.00 -14.63 10.34
N ASP A 166 -16.69 -15.92 10.45
CA ASP A 166 -15.38 -16.41 10.85
C ASP A 166 -14.48 -16.64 9.64
N ILE A 167 -13.20 -16.27 9.78
CA ILE A 167 -12.18 -16.49 8.76
C ILE A 167 -11.49 -17.81 9.06
N PHE A 168 -11.74 -18.84 8.23
CA PHE A 168 -11.06 -20.13 8.39
C PHE A 168 -9.79 -20.28 7.55
N ARG A 169 -9.63 -19.45 6.50
CA ARG A 169 -8.46 -19.48 5.63
C ARG A 169 -8.17 -18.10 5.07
N ARG A 170 -6.88 -17.77 4.93
CA ARG A 170 -6.40 -16.57 4.23
C ARG A 170 -5.54 -16.99 3.05
N ARG A 171 -5.74 -16.36 1.90
CA ARG A 171 -4.88 -16.53 0.74
C ARG A 171 -4.42 -15.17 0.22
N THR A 172 -3.18 -15.15 -0.29
CA THR A 172 -2.60 -13.99 -0.94
C THR A 172 -2.20 -14.38 -2.35
N PHE A 173 -2.63 -13.60 -3.34
CA PHE A 173 -2.25 -13.78 -4.74
C PHE A 173 -1.36 -12.63 -5.17
N LYS A 174 -0.22 -12.96 -5.77
CA LYS A 174 0.60 -11.97 -6.47
C LYS A 174 -0.15 -11.50 -7.72
N ARG A 175 0.04 -10.23 -8.06
CA ARG A 175 -0.53 -9.65 -9.27
C ARG A 175 0.13 -10.28 -10.49
N ASP A 176 -0.65 -10.98 -11.30
CA ASP A 176 -0.22 -11.58 -12.57
C ASP A 176 -0.79 -10.76 -13.73
N LEU A 177 0.08 -10.19 -14.55
CA LEU A 177 -0.31 -9.37 -15.70
C LEU A 177 -1.05 -10.18 -16.76
N ARG A 178 -0.75 -11.49 -16.88
CA ARG A 178 -1.44 -12.39 -17.81
C ARG A 178 -2.92 -12.53 -17.47
N VAL A 179 -3.27 -12.49 -16.18
CA VAL A 179 -4.68 -12.50 -15.74
C VAL A 179 -5.35 -11.17 -16.09
N PHE A 180 -4.64 -10.05 -15.91
CA PHE A 180 -5.19 -8.73 -16.25
C PHE A 180 -5.38 -8.52 -17.75
N SER A 181 -4.60 -9.19 -18.60
CA SER A 181 -4.82 -9.13 -20.06
C SER A 181 -6.08 -9.85 -20.51
N ALA A 182 -6.66 -10.71 -19.66
CA ALA A 182 -7.84 -11.48 -20.01
C ALA A 182 -9.18 -10.71 -19.87
N PHE A 183 -9.20 -9.59 -19.15
CA PHE A 183 -10.42 -8.81 -18.92
C PHE A 183 -10.14 -7.32 -18.75
N LYS A 184 -11.14 -6.48 -18.99
CA LYS A 184 -11.03 -5.03 -18.79
C LYS A 184 -11.30 -4.69 -17.32
N SER A 185 -10.26 -4.25 -16.62
CA SER A 185 -10.40 -3.78 -15.23
C SER A 185 -10.68 -2.28 -15.21
N SER A 186 -11.78 -1.88 -14.60
CA SER A 186 -12.10 -0.47 -14.35
C SER A 186 -11.09 0.25 -13.47
N CYS A 187 -10.27 -0.50 -12.73
CA CYS A 187 -9.22 0.05 -11.86
C CYS A 187 -8.00 0.59 -12.61
N VAL A 188 -7.88 0.37 -13.91
CA VAL A 188 -6.72 0.87 -14.69
C VAL A 188 -6.77 2.39 -14.86
N ASN A 189 -7.95 3.00 -14.82
CA ASN A 189 -8.16 4.43 -15.05
C ASN A 189 -8.40 5.26 -13.79
N SER A 190 -8.50 4.66 -12.60
CA SER A 190 -8.66 5.41 -11.36
C SER A 190 -7.29 5.81 -10.81
N SER A 191 -6.73 6.91 -11.30
CA SER A 191 -5.54 7.58 -10.78
C SER A 191 -5.72 8.19 -9.37
N HIS A 192 -6.86 8.03 -8.75
CA HIS A 192 -7.07 8.34 -7.34
C HIS A 192 -6.50 7.22 -6.46
N GLU A 193 -5.18 7.06 -6.52
CA GLU A 193 -4.47 6.39 -5.44
C GLU A 193 -4.69 7.23 -4.18
N ILE A 194 -5.57 6.75 -3.31
CA ILE A 194 -5.62 7.23 -1.94
C ILE A 194 -4.23 6.92 -1.37
N VAL A 195 -3.38 7.93 -1.34
CA VAL A 195 -2.05 7.81 -0.71
C VAL A 195 -2.33 7.35 0.72
N PRO A 196 -1.93 6.13 1.09
CA PRO A 196 -2.28 5.61 2.39
C PRO A 196 -1.71 6.53 3.45
N PHE A 197 -2.53 6.80 4.46
CA PHE A 197 -2.20 7.64 5.61
C PHE A 197 -0.80 7.32 6.18
N ALA A 198 -0.44 6.04 6.22
CA ALA A 198 0.88 5.56 6.61
C ALA A 198 2.05 6.16 5.80
N ARG A 199 1.88 6.45 4.50
CA ARG A 199 2.95 7.05 3.68
C ARG A 199 3.24 8.49 4.09
N LYS A 200 2.20 9.26 4.40
CA LYS A 200 2.37 10.63 4.94
C LYS A 200 3.13 10.59 6.26
N TYR A 201 2.73 9.71 7.19
CA TYR A 201 3.40 9.57 8.49
C TYR A 201 4.83 9.07 8.34
N PHE A 202 5.11 8.15 7.43
CA PHE A 202 6.47 7.67 7.20
C PHE A 202 7.39 8.81 6.73
N ILE A 203 6.91 9.69 5.85
CA ILE A 203 7.67 10.87 5.42
C ILE A 203 7.91 11.82 6.61
N TYR A 204 6.90 12.08 7.44
CA TYR A 204 7.06 12.95 8.62
C TYR A 204 7.99 12.33 9.67
N ILE A 205 7.87 11.02 9.93
CA ILE A 205 8.75 10.30 10.85
C ILE A 205 10.20 10.31 10.32
N SER A 206 10.41 10.04 9.04
CA SER A 206 11.75 10.09 8.42
C SER A 206 12.35 11.49 8.52
N PHE A 207 11.55 12.53 8.22
CA PHE A 207 12.01 13.91 8.36
C PHE A 207 12.35 14.24 9.82
N PHE A 208 11.50 13.86 10.77
CA PHE A 208 11.74 14.07 12.20
C PHE A 208 13.02 13.36 12.68
N VAL A 209 13.23 12.11 12.27
CA VAL A 209 14.46 11.36 12.58
C VAL A 209 15.70 12.07 12.02
N CYS A 210 15.65 12.56 10.78
CA CYS A 210 16.75 13.33 10.20
C CYS A 210 17.05 14.62 10.97
N VAL A 211 16.01 15.34 11.41
CA VAL A 211 16.18 16.57 12.22
C VAL A 211 16.79 16.24 13.58
N VAL A 212 16.33 15.16 14.25
CA VAL A 212 16.88 14.75 15.54
C VAL A 212 18.35 14.32 15.42
N ILE A 213 18.68 13.51 14.41
CA ILE A 213 20.07 13.06 14.16
C ILE A 213 20.95 14.25 13.80
N GLY A 214 20.47 15.15 12.92
CA GLY A 214 21.20 16.36 12.53
C GLY A 214 21.42 17.31 13.71
N GLY A 215 20.40 17.51 14.54
CA GLY A 215 20.50 18.30 15.75
C GLY A 215 21.47 17.71 16.77
N PHE A 216 21.41 16.39 16.97
CA PHE A 216 22.34 15.69 17.87
C PHE A 216 23.78 15.75 17.36
N TYR A 217 23.99 15.57 16.06
CA TYR A 217 25.31 15.73 15.43
C TYR A 217 25.84 17.16 15.56
N GLY A 218 24.98 18.16 15.38
CA GLY A 218 25.31 19.56 15.59
C GLY A 218 25.73 19.86 17.03
N LEU A 219 24.99 19.33 18.01
CA LEU A 219 25.33 19.46 19.44
C LEU A 219 26.66 18.78 19.78
N LEU A 220 26.91 17.58 19.24
CA LEU A 220 28.22 16.90 19.42
C LEU A 220 29.36 17.73 18.82
N LYS A 221 29.19 18.22 17.60
CA LYS A 221 30.19 19.06 16.94
C LYS A 221 30.45 20.35 17.73
N PHE A 222 29.41 20.97 18.26
CA PHE A 222 29.56 22.16 19.12
C PHE A 222 30.25 21.86 20.44
N ARG A 223 30.00 20.69 21.04
CA ARG A 223 30.61 20.29 22.32
C ARG A 223 32.08 19.85 22.16
N PHE A 224 32.40 19.17 21.07
CA PHE A 224 33.79 18.68 20.84
C PHE A 224 34.67 19.65 20.05
N ASN A 225 34.07 20.52 19.24
CA ASN A 225 34.77 21.61 18.55
C ASN A 225 33.99 22.91 18.85
N PRO A 226 34.17 23.50 20.04
CA PRO A 226 33.59 24.80 20.29
C PRO A 226 34.13 25.76 19.23
N PRO A 227 33.29 26.72 18.75
CA PRO A 227 33.74 27.70 17.80
C PRO A 227 35.03 28.34 18.37
N GLN A 228 36.14 28.19 17.65
CA GLN A 228 37.34 28.96 17.98
C GLN A 228 36.88 30.41 17.94
N GLU A 229 36.99 31.14 19.08
CA GLU A 229 36.91 32.55 19.05
C GLU A 229 37.92 32.99 17.97
N VAL A 230 37.41 33.55 16.90
CA VAL A 230 38.25 34.22 15.91
C VAL A 230 38.85 35.37 16.68
N GLU A 231 40.07 35.13 17.22
CA GLU A 231 40.90 36.22 17.62
C GLU A 231 41.16 37.06 16.36
N ASN A 232 40.28 37.99 16.14
CA ASN A 232 40.56 39.13 15.28
C ASN A 232 41.78 39.80 15.98
N SER A 233 42.96 39.40 15.60
CA SER A 233 44.18 40.12 15.91
C SER A 233 44.14 41.45 15.17
N VAL A 234 43.33 42.34 15.68
CA VAL A 234 43.53 43.75 15.43
C VAL A 234 44.75 44.10 16.25
N GLU A 235 45.89 44.28 15.58
CA GLU A 235 47.07 44.91 16.15
C GLU A 235 46.68 46.30 16.65
N VAL A 236 46.14 46.35 17.87
CA VAL A 236 45.98 47.58 18.58
C VAL A 236 47.31 47.80 19.28
N LYS A 237 48.15 48.69 18.74
CA LYS A 237 49.30 49.29 19.42
C LYS A 237 48.84 49.90 20.73
N LEU A 238 48.81 49.16 21.82
CA LEU A 238 48.48 49.61 23.14
C LEU A 238 49.72 50.19 23.81
N LEU A 239 49.98 51.44 23.57
CA LEU A 239 50.82 52.25 24.47
C LEU A 239 50.01 52.44 25.77
N GLY A 240 50.30 51.66 26.80
CA GLY A 240 49.59 51.78 28.09
C GLY A 240 50.30 51.09 29.22
N ASN A 241 50.31 51.74 30.37
CA ASN A 241 50.89 51.17 31.62
C ASN A 241 50.09 49.96 32.08
N TYR A 242 50.78 48.84 32.28
CA TYR A 242 50.19 47.58 32.75
C TYR A 242 50.76 47.21 34.11
N LYS A 243 49.94 46.65 34.96
CA LYS A 243 50.34 46.12 36.29
C LYS A 243 50.43 44.59 36.23
N ILE A 244 51.53 44.01 36.63
CA ILE A 244 51.70 42.54 36.71
C ILE A 244 50.90 42.05 37.91
N ILE A 245 49.98 41.12 37.65
CA ILE A 245 49.13 40.48 38.68
C ILE A 245 49.51 39.07 39.02
N ALA A 246 50.13 38.33 38.10
CA ALA A 246 50.65 37.00 38.34
C ALA A 246 51.79 36.71 37.38
N LEU A 247 52.73 35.86 37.79
CA LEU A 247 53.81 35.33 36.99
C LEU A 247 53.68 33.81 36.89
N ASN A 248 53.87 33.28 35.72
CA ASN A 248 53.93 31.84 35.44
C ASN A 248 55.26 31.56 34.71
N ASN A 249 55.64 30.27 34.51
CA ASN A 249 56.99 29.89 34.05
C ASN A 249 57.52 30.67 32.84
N ASP A 250 56.68 31.03 31.87
CA ASP A 250 57.11 31.72 30.64
C ASP A 250 56.31 33.00 30.31
N ASN A 251 55.32 33.37 31.13
CA ASN A 251 54.40 34.45 30.81
C ASN A 251 53.95 35.20 32.09
N ALA A 252 53.67 36.48 31.95
CA ALA A 252 53.04 37.28 32.98
C ALA A 252 51.54 37.56 32.64
N LEU A 253 50.70 37.50 33.66
CA LEU A 253 49.33 38.06 33.58
C LEU A 253 49.39 39.51 33.96
N VAL A 254 49.06 40.37 32.99
CA VAL A 254 49.12 41.81 33.16
C VAL A 254 47.72 42.42 33.06
N LYS A 255 47.43 43.40 33.91
CA LYS A 255 46.17 44.11 33.91
C LYS A 255 46.41 45.55 33.42
N SER A 256 45.74 45.97 32.39
CA SER A 256 45.76 47.34 31.91
C SER A 256 45.18 48.26 32.97
N LEU A 257 45.91 49.33 33.30
CA LEU A 257 45.44 50.35 34.25
C LEU A 257 44.33 51.22 33.71
N SER A 258 44.26 51.37 32.40
CA SER A 258 43.19 52.14 31.73
C SER A 258 41.92 51.36 31.50
N THR A 259 42.01 50.15 30.94
CA THR A 259 40.83 49.36 30.52
C THR A 259 40.43 48.29 31.50
N LYS A 260 41.20 48.06 32.55
CA LYS A 260 41.05 46.98 33.55
C LYS A 260 41.05 45.55 32.95
N LYS A 261 41.32 45.35 31.66
CA LYS A 261 41.43 44.05 31.00
C LYS A 261 42.72 43.35 31.41
N ILE A 262 42.62 42.00 31.54
CA ILE A 262 43.77 41.15 31.86
C ILE A 262 44.25 40.53 30.57
N LYS A 263 45.55 40.52 30.30
CA LYS A 263 46.20 39.90 29.16
C LYS A 263 47.36 39.01 29.63
N LYS A 264 47.61 37.93 28.92
CA LYS A 264 48.77 37.07 29.12
C LYS A 264 49.85 37.52 28.14
N VAL A 265 51.01 37.84 28.64
CA VAL A 265 52.14 38.41 27.86
C VAL A 265 53.41 37.57 28.14
N PRO A 266 54.12 37.11 27.12
CA PRO A 266 55.41 36.41 27.31
C PRO A 266 56.44 37.36 27.88
N TYR A 267 57.37 36.82 28.64
CA TYR A 267 58.43 37.61 29.29
C TYR A 267 59.31 38.38 28.30
N SER A 268 59.47 37.87 27.07
CA SER A 268 60.22 38.53 26.00
C SER A 268 59.67 39.90 25.56
N GLU A 269 58.41 40.17 25.82
CA GLU A 269 57.72 41.41 25.41
C GLU A 269 57.60 42.42 26.56
N ILE A 270 58.14 42.09 27.72
CA ILE A 270 58.01 42.93 28.91
C ILE A 270 59.29 43.71 29.12
N ASN A 271 59.18 45.06 29.09
CA ASN A 271 60.27 45.95 29.51
C ASN A 271 59.96 46.44 30.94
N GLY A 272 60.76 45.98 31.88
CA GLY A 272 60.65 46.39 33.26
C GLY A 272 60.93 45.29 34.29
N ASP A 273 60.76 45.60 35.55
CA ASP A 273 60.98 44.64 36.63
C ASP A 273 59.87 43.60 36.74
N LEU A 274 60.26 42.29 36.60
CA LEU A 274 59.30 41.18 36.60
C LEU A 274 58.91 40.81 38.04
N ARG A 275 58.25 41.74 38.76
CA ARG A 275 57.72 41.49 40.09
C ARG A 275 56.18 41.67 40.10
N ILE A 276 55.50 40.82 40.83
CA ILE A 276 54.05 41.00 41.01
C ILE A 276 53.76 42.39 41.63
N GLY A 277 52.95 43.17 40.97
CA GLY A 277 52.59 44.51 41.39
C GLY A 277 53.39 45.65 40.74
N SER A 278 54.47 45.36 39.98
CA SER A 278 55.21 46.36 39.20
C SER A 278 54.37 46.88 38.02
N ILE A 279 54.63 48.12 37.67
CA ILE A 279 54.01 48.75 36.48
C ILE A 279 55.04 48.61 35.36
N ILE A 280 54.63 48.07 34.23
CA ILE A 280 55.48 47.78 33.08
C ILE A 280 54.90 48.38 31.82
N ASP A 281 55.76 48.71 30.87
CA ASP A 281 55.42 49.00 29.50
C ASP A 281 55.61 47.77 28.64
N ILE A 282 54.62 47.42 27.83
CA ILE A 282 54.70 46.29 26.88
C ILE A 282 55.08 46.92 25.54
N ARG A 283 56.17 46.43 24.96
CA ARG A 283 56.52 46.67 23.56
C ARG A 283 55.81 45.63 22.72
N LEU A 284 54.95 46.10 21.86
CA LEU A 284 54.40 45.33 20.74
C LEU A 284 55.24 45.61 19.49
#